data_18322f2f466180c87c9be5894e81e907
#
_entry.id   18322f2f466180c87c9be5894e81e907
#
_cell.length_a   1.000
_cell.length_b   1.000
_cell.length_c   1.000
_cell.angle_alpha   90.00
_cell.angle_beta   90.00
_cell.angle_gamma   90.00
#
_symmetry.space_group_name_H-M   'P 1'
#
loop_
_entity.id
_entity.type
_entity.pdbx_description
1 polymer ?
#
loop_
_entity_poly.entity_id
_entity_poly.type
_entity_poly.pdbx_seq_one_letter_code
_entity_poly.pdbx_strand_id
1 'polypeptide(L)'
;MAKKRSSFDKKIVISGVLVALSVIILYLGCAIEVLDLTMSAIVSLMIVVIVIEMGYKYAWMTYIATAILSLVLLPQKSSAIFYMCFMGFYPIIKSHIERFNSAFIRWVIKLIIGNLAIALMFILLSIFVPDEFETGLLLAITYVLAIVAFITFDIALSKLITLYFVRIRDMIKIYKFLN
;
A
#
# COMPACT_ATOMS: atom_id res chain seq x y z
N MET A 1 -3.36 28.28 19.68
CA MET A 1 -2.76 28.08 18.33
C MET A 1 -1.45 27.27 18.38
N ALA A 2 -0.56 27.46 19.33
CA ALA A 2 0.74 26.76 19.45
C ALA A 2 0.62 25.21 19.54
N LYS A 3 -0.31 24.66 20.32
CA LYS A 3 -0.50 23.20 20.47
C LYS A 3 -0.89 22.50 19.16
N LYS A 4 -1.72 23.14 18.30
CA LYS A 4 -2.13 22.60 17.00
C LYS A 4 -1.00 22.58 15.99
N ARG A 5 -0.10 23.58 16.04
CA ARG A 5 1.10 23.66 15.20
C ARG A 5 2.11 22.56 15.58
N SER A 6 2.37 22.37 16.88
CA SER A 6 3.26 21.29 17.37
C SER A 6 2.78 19.88 16.97
N SER A 7 1.47 19.61 17.00
CA SER A 7 0.90 18.32 16.57
C SER A 7 1.02 18.11 15.05
N PHE A 8 0.89 19.17 14.26
CA PHE A 8 1.07 19.12 12.81
C PHE A 8 2.53 18.80 12.44
N ASP A 9 3.48 19.47 13.10
CA ASP A 9 4.92 19.28 12.84
C ASP A 9 5.35 17.85 13.20
N LYS A 10 4.87 17.30 14.32
CA LYS A 10 5.12 15.89 14.71
C LYS A 10 4.62 14.90 13.67
N LYS A 11 3.41 15.10 13.13
CA LYS A 11 2.85 14.20 12.11
C LYS A 11 3.65 14.18 10.82
N ILE A 12 4.16 15.34 10.39
CA ILE A 12 5.02 15.44 9.21
C ILE A 12 6.34 14.69 9.44
N VAL A 13 6.98 14.91 10.59
CA VAL A 13 8.25 14.24 10.91
C VAL A 13 8.08 12.72 10.93
N ILE A 14 7.04 12.22 11.60
CA ILE A 14 6.76 10.78 11.65
C ILE A 14 6.46 10.24 10.25
N SER A 15 5.68 10.96 9.43
CA SER A 15 5.44 10.56 8.04
C SER A 15 6.74 10.46 7.25
N GLY A 16 7.67 11.39 7.41
CA GLY A 16 8.99 11.35 6.77
C GLY A 16 9.84 10.14 7.19
N VAL A 17 9.85 9.82 8.48
CA VAL A 17 10.55 8.63 9.00
C VAL A 17 9.93 7.35 8.43
N LEU A 18 8.58 7.29 8.35
CA LEU A 18 7.88 6.14 7.77
C LEU A 18 8.12 6.01 6.27
N VAL A 19 8.26 7.11 5.53
CA VAL A 19 8.69 7.09 4.12
C VAL A 19 10.07 6.44 3.99
N ALA A 20 11.05 6.91 4.77
CA ALA A 20 12.41 6.36 4.72
C ALA A 20 12.43 4.86 5.07
N LEU A 21 11.71 4.46 6.12
CA LEU A 21 11.60 3.05 6.52
C LEU A 21 10.91 2.21 5.45
N SER A 22 9.86 2.74 4.82
CA SER A 22 9.15 2.06 3.72
C SER A 22 10.06 1.81 2.52
N VAL A 23 10.87 2.80 2.14
CA VAL A 23 11.82 2.67 1.02
C VAL A 23 12.91 1.64 1.35
N ILE A 24 13.43 1.63 2.59
CA ILE A 24 14.41 0.63 3.03
C ILE A 24 13.82 -0.78 2.95
N ILE A 25 12.59 -0.98 3.43
CA ILE A 25 11.92 -2.29 3.38
C ILE A 25 11.69 -2.73 1.94
N LEU A 26 11.24 -1.84 1.05
CA LEU A 26 11.08 -2.15 -0.37
C LEU A 26 12.42 -2.48 -1.03
N TYR A 27 13.50 -1.78 -0.69
CA TYR A 27 14.83 -2.07 -1.19
C TYR A 27 15.34 -3.44 -0.76
N LEU A 28 15.12 -3.82 0.51
CA LEU A 28 15.44 -5.16 1.01
C LEU A 28 14.61 -6.24 0.32
N GLY A 29 13.33 -5.98 0.04
CA GLY A 29 12.48 -6.88 -0.73
C GLY A 29 13.00 -7.10 -2.15
N CYS A 30 13.40 -6.01 -2.79
CA CYS A 30 13.99 -6.04 -4.12
C CYS A 30 15.34 -6.81 -4.17
N ALA A 31 16.14 -6.74 -3.10
CA ALA A 31 17.39 -7.48 -2.99
C ALA A 31 17.18 -8.99 -2.84
N ILE A 32 16.02 -9.41 -2.33
CA ILE A 32 15.61 -10.80 -2.16
C ILE A 32 14.35 -11.02 -2.99
N GLU A 33 14.50 -11.29 -4.28
CA GLU A 33 13.43 -11.35 -5.30
C GLU A 33 12.15 -12.08 -4.85
N VAL A 34 12.30 -13.16 -4.07
CA VAL A 34 11.17 -13.96 -3.54
C VAL A 34 10.33 -13.18 -2.51
N LEU A 35 10.92 -12.21 -1.80
CA LEU A 35 10.25 -11.47 -0.72
C LEU A 35 9.62 -10.15 -1.17
N ASP A 36 9.70 -9.82 -2.43
CA ASP A 36 9.28 -8.53 -2.99
C ASP A 36 7.82 -8.18 -2.68
N LEU A 37 6.90 -9.09 -2.98
CA LEU A 37 5.48 -8.94 -2.67
C LEU A 37 5.21 -8.87 -1.15
N THR A 38 5.96 -9.64 -0.37
CA THR A 38 5.79 -9.67 1.10
C THR A 38 6.23 -8.36 1.72
N MET A 39 7.36 -7.81 1.29
CA MET A 39 7.86 -6.51 1.77
C MET A 39 6.95 -5.36 1.34
N SER A 40 6.43 -5.39 0.12
CA SER A 40 5.41 -4.43 -0.33
C SER A 40 4.13 -4.50 0.50
N ALA A 41 3.70 -5.70 0.91
CA ALA A 41 2.55 -5.88 1.79
C ALA A 41 2.83 -5.31 3.21
N ILE A 42 4.04 -5.47 3.74
CA ILE A 42 4.44 -4.88 5.03
C ILE A 42 4.38 -3.35 4.96
N VAL A 43 4.90 -2.75 3.88
CA VAL A 43 4.83 -1.30 3.68
C VAL A 43 3.37 -0.84 3.55
N SER A 44 2.52 -1.62 2.90
CA SER A 44 1.07 -1.37 2.85
C SER A 44 0.43 -1.28 4.24
N LEU A 45 0.84 -2.13 5.19
CA LEU A 45 0.38 -2.05 6.59
C LEU A 45 0.81 -0.76 7.29
N MET A 46 2.00 -0.24 6.99
CA MET A 46 2.42 1.07 7.50
C MET A 46 1.50 2.18 7.02
N ILE A 47 1.07 2.15 5.75
CA ILE A 47 0.07 3.10 5.23
C ILE A 47 -1.26 2.98 5.97
N VAL A 48 -1.72 1.76 6.30
CA VAL A 48 -2.93 1.54 7.12
C VAL A 48 -2.81 2.26 8.47
N VAL A 49 -1.69 2.08 9.17
CA VAL A 49 -1.46 2.72 10.47
C VAL A 49 -1.51 4.25 10.34
N ILE A 50 -0.92 4.81 9.28
CA ILE A 50 -0.95 6.25 9.03
C ILE A 50 -2.39 6.72 8.77
N VAL A 51 -3.18 5.98 7.99
CA VAL A 51 -4.60 6.30 7.74
C VAL A 51 -5.37 6.38 9.06
N ILE A 52 -5.16 5.40 9.95
CA ILE A 52 -5.89 5.29 11.21
C ILE A 52 -5.47 6.37 12.22
N GLU A 53 -4.18 6.60 12.40
CA GLU A 53 -3.66 7.45 13.49
C GLU A 53 -3.46 8.91 13.07
N MET A 54 -3.12 9.16 11.81
CA MET A 54 -2.78 10.50 11.32
C MET A 54 -3.82 11.07 10.34
N GLY A 55 -4.55 10.18 9.67
CA GLY A 55 -5.59 10.53 8.70
C GLY A 55 -5.11 10.51 7.24
N TYR A 56 -6.07 10.65 6.32
CA TYR A 56 -5.89 10.47 4.88
C TYR A 56 -4.85 11.38 4.24
N LYS A 57 -4.76 12.64 4.69
CA LYS A 57 -3.82 13.61 4.13
C LYS A 57 -2.38 13.13 4.25
N TYR A 58 -1.99 12.66 5.42
CA TYR A 58 -0.63 12.17 5.67
C TYR A 58 -0.39 10.84 4.97
N ALA A 59 -1.39 9.96 4.90
CA ALA A 59 -1.29 8.69 4.18
C ALA A 59 -1.02 8.90 2.69
N TRP A 60 -1.74 9.83 2.03
CA TRP A 60 -1.48 10.17 0.63
C TRP A 60 -0.09 10.78 0.43
N MET A 61 0.33 11.68 1.31
CA MET A 61 1.68 12.27 1.24
C MET A 61 2.76 11.20 1.37
N THR A 62 2.62 10.29 2.35
CA THR A 62 3.56 9.18 2.56
C THR A 62 3.57 8.24 1.36
N TYR A 63 2.40 7.84 0.85
CA TYR A 63 2.29 6.98 -0.33
C TYR A 63 3.00 7.59 -1.54
N ILE A 64 2.70 8.84 -1.89
CA ILE A 64 3.27 9.50 -3.07
C ILE A 64 4.80 9.63 -2.91
N ALA A 65 5.27 10.06 -1.73
CA ALA A 65 6.70 10.19 -1.47
C ALA A 65 7.42 8.83 -1.57
N THR A 66 6.86 7.77 -0.98
CA THR A 66 7.43 6.42 -1.08
C THR A 66 7.40 5.91 -2.52
N ALA A 67 6.32 6.12 -3.27
CA ALA A 67 6.20 5.69 -4.65
C ALA A 67 7.27 6.37 -5.55
N ILE A 68 7.44 7.68 -5.43
CA ILE A 68 8.46 8.41 -6.21
C ILE A 68 9.86 7.93 -5.83
N LEU A 69 10.17 7.84 -4.54
CA LEU A 69 11.47 7.40 -4.07
C LEU A 69 11.77 5.95 -4.47
N SER A 70 10.78 5.06 -4.41
CA SER A 70 10.97 3.67 -4.83
C SER A 70 11.25 3.56 -6.32
N LEU A 71 10.57 4.33 -7.18
CA LEU A 71 10.84 4.36 -8.62
C LEU A 71 12.26 4.85 -8.96
N VAL A 72 12.81 5.77 -8.15
CA VAL A 72 14.16 6.30 -8.37
C VAL A 72 15.24 5.38 -7.80
N LEU A 73 15.04 4.90 -6.57
CA LEU A 73 16.08 4.22 -5.78
C LEU A 73 16.12 2.70 -5.98
N LEU A 74 14.99 2.04 -6.28
CA LEU A 74 14.99 0.60 -6.43
C LEU A 74 15.65 0.18 -7.76
N PRO A 75 16.56 -0.82 -7.73
CA PRO A 75 17.17 -1.38 -8.93
C PRO A 75 16.13 -2.08 -9.82
N GLN A 76 15.25 -2.84 -9.24
CA GLN A 76 14.17 -3.56 -9.91
C GLN A 76 12.90 -2.68 -9.98
N LYS A 77 12.54 -2.27 -11.19
CA LYS A 77 11.39 -1.35 -11.39
C LYS A 77 10.04 -2.05 -11.20
N SER A 78 9.98 -3.35 -11.44
CA SER A 78 8.80 -4.19 -11.18
C SER A 78 8.30 -4.03 -9.74
N SER A 79 9.16 -4.12 -8.75
CA SER A 79 8.83 -3.93 -7.32
C SER A 79 8.23 -2.58 -7.01
N ALA A 80 8.82 -1.51 -7.55
CA ALA A 80 8.31 -0.15 -7.38
C ALA A 80 6.93 0.02 -8.03
N ILE A 81 6.72 -0.58 -9.21
CA ILE A 81 5.44 -0.57 -9.93
C ILE A 81 4.38 -1.34 -9.15
N PHE A 82 4.70 -2.53 -8.60
CA PHE A 82 3.80 -3.29 -7.73
C PHE A 82 3.34 -2.47 -6.53
N TYR A 83 4.27 -1.83 -5.83
CA TYR A 83 3.93 -0.98 -4.70
C TYR A 83 3.05 0.20 -5.14
N MET A 84 3.45 0.91 -6.19
CA MET A 84 2.76 2.11 -6.66
C MET A 84 1.33 1.81 -7.15
N CYS A 85 1.16 0.78 -8.00
CA CYS A 85 -0.12 0.50 -8.63
C CYS A 85 -1.08 -0.27 -7.73
N PHE A 86 -0.58 -0.93 -6.68
CA PHE A 86 -1.39 -1.87 -5.94
C PHE A 86 -1.27 -1.70 -4.42
N MET A 87 -0.11 -1.98 -3.83
CA MET A 87 0.04 -2.12 -2.39
C MET A 87 -0.03 -0.78 -1.64
N GLY A 88 0.41 0.32 -2.27
CA GLY A 88 0.52 1.61 -1.60
C GLY A 88 -0.80 2.38 -1.50
N PHE A 89 -1.56 2.48 -2.60
CA PHE A 89 -2.79 3.27 -2.61
C PHE A 89 -4.03 2.51 -2.11
N TYR A 90 -4.04 1.17 -2.29
CA TYR A 90 -5.20 0.35 -1.99
C TYR A 90 -5.68 0.47 -0.53
N PRO A 91 -4.82 0.46 0.50
CA PRO A 91 -5.26 0.65 1.88
C PRO A 91 -6.00 1.96 2.12
N ILE A 92 -5.58 3.03 1.44
CA ILE A 92 -6.22 4.35 1.57
C ILE A 92 -7.62 4.31 0.98
N ILE A 93 -7.77 3.75 -0.22
CA ILE A 93 -9.07 3.63 -0.90
C ILE A 93 -9.97 2.64 -0.16
N LYS A 94 -9.44 1.50 0.29
CA LYS A 94 -10.19 0.51 1.06
C LYS A 94 -10.87 1.14 2.27
N SER A 95 -10.17 2.00 3.00
CA SER A 95 -10.73 2.67 4.18
C SER A 95 -11.92 3.60 3.86
N HIS A 96 -12.02 4.09 2.63
CA HIS A 96 -13.20 4.82 2.14
C HIS A 96 -14.32 3.87 1.71
N ILE A 97 -13.98 2.78 1.00
CA ILE A 97 -14.97 1.80 0.52
C ILE A 97 -15.67 1.12 1.69
N GLU A 98 -14.98 0.82 2.76
CA GLU A 98 -15.56 0.13 3.93
C GLU A 98 -16.59 0.98 4.71
N ARG A 99 -16.74 2.26 4.39
CA ARG A 99 -17.79 3.14 4.92
C ARG A 99 -19.17 2.92 4.30
N PHE A 100 -19.25 2.27 3.14
CA PHE A 100 -20.53 1.96 2.51
C PHE A 100 -21.29 0.87 3.29
N ASN A 101 -22.58 1.08 3.50
CA ASN A 101 -23.42 0.17 4.30
C ASN A 101 -23.67 -1.18 3.60
N SER A 102 -23.74 -1.22 2.27
CA SER A 102 -24.02 -2.43 1.51
C SER A 102 -22.77 -3.27 1.27
N ALA A 103 -22.79 -4.53 1.71
CA ALA A 103 -21.69 -5.46 1.48
C ALA A 103 -21.49 -5.74 -0.03
N PHE A 104 -22.56 -5.84 -0.79
CA PHE A 104 -22.50 -6.07 -2.23
C PHE A 104 -21.81 -4.90 -2.97
N ILE A 105 -22.20 -3.67 -2.65
CA ILE A 105 -21.59 -2.47 -3.25
C ILE A 105 -20.09 -2.41 -2.92
N ARG A 106 -19.70 -2.70 -1.68
CA ARG A 106 -18.29 -2.75 -1.29
C ARG A 106 -17.48 -3.73 -2.15
N TRP A 107 -18.00 -4.95 -2.34
CA TRP A 107 -17.32 -5.97 -3.14
C TRP A 107 -17.20 -5.57 -4.61
N VAL A 108 -18.28 -5.04 -5.20
CA VAL A 108 -18.26 -4.59 -6.60
C VAL A 108 -17.21 -3.47 -6.80
N ILE A 109 -17.20 -2.45 -5.93
CA ILE A 109 -16.23 -1.35 -6.02
C ILE A 109 -14.79 -1.86 -5.85
N LYS A 110 -14.54 -2.77 -4.89
CA LYS A 110 -13.22 -3.37 -4.69
C LYS A 110 -12.74 -4.11 -5.93
N LEU A 111 -13.60 -4.93 -6.55
CA LEU A 111 -13.26 -5.66 -7.76
C LEU A 111 -12.97 -4.72 -8.94
N ILE A 112 -13.76 -3.68 -9.13
CA ILE A 112 -13.53 -2.69 -10.21
C ILE A 112 -12.18 -2.00 -10.00
N ILE A 113 -11.91 -1.49 -8.80
CA ILE A 113 -10.66 -0.80 -8.50
C ILE A 113 -9.46 -1.75 -8.59
N GLY A 114 -9.61 -2.99 -8.11
CA GLY A 114 -8.58 -4.00 -8.20
C GLY A 114 -8.24 -4.36 -9.65
N ASN A 115 -9.24 -4.57 -10.50
CA ASN A 115 -9.03 -4.82 -11.92
C ASN A 115 -8.36 -3.65 -12.63
N LEU A 116 -8.80 -2.42 -12.32
CA LEU A 116 -8.18 -1.21 -12.90
C LEU A 116 -6.70 -1.07 -12.48
N ALA A 117 -6.41 -1.36 -11.22
CA ALA A 117 -5.05 -1.34 -10.70
C ALA A 117 -4.15 -2.41 -11.35
N ILE A 118 -4.67 -3.63 -11.50
CA ILE A 118 -3.98 -4.73 -12.19
C ILE A 118 -3.73 -4.35 -13.65
N ALA A 119 -4.73 -3.85 -14.37
CA ALA A 119 -4.57 -3.43 -15.76
C ALA A 119 -3.51 -2.32 -15.89
N LEU A 120 -3.54 -1.30 -15.03
CA LEU A 120 -2.55 -0.24 -15.01
C LEU A 120 -1.14 -0.79 -14.74
N MET A 121 -1.01 -1.71 -13.79
CA MET A 121 0.24 -2.38 -13.47
C MET A 121 0.81 -3.12 -14.68
N PHE A 122 0.00 -3.89 -15.40
CA PHE A 122 0.45 -4.59 -16.61
C PHE A 122 0.88 -3.61 -17.71
N ILE A 123 0.17 -2.51 -17.91
CA ILE A 123 0.56 -1.46 -18.86
C ILE A 123 1.92 -0.86 -18.49
N LEU A 124 2.14 -0.53 -17.23
CA LEU A 124 3.42 0.02 -16.79
C LEU A 124 4.55 -1.00 -16.89
N LEU A 125 4.32 -2.25 -16.54
CA LEU A 125 5.32 -3.31 -16.70
C LEU A 125 5.72 -3.49 -18.15
N SER A 126 4.78 -3.49 -19.09
CA SER A 126 5.09 -3.62 -20.51
C SER A 126 5.93 -2.45 -21.06
N ILE A 127 5.83 -1.27 -20.46
CA ILE A 127 6.59 -0.08 -20.88
C ILE A 127 7.98 -0.04 -20.21
N PHE A 128 8.05 -0.30 -18.91
CA PHE A 128 9.28 -0.11 -18.13
C PHE A 128 10.16 -1.36 -18.01
N VAL A 129 9.55 -2.55 -18.17
CA VAL A 129 10.25 -3.85 -18.02
C VAL A 129 9.77 -4.82 -19.11
N PRO A 130 9.98 -4.50 -20.39
CA PRO A 130 9.47 -5.31 -21.50
C PRO A 130 10.02 -6.74 -21.50
N ASP A 131 11.23 -6.94 -20.99
CA ASP A 131 11.91 -8.25 -20.95
C ASP A 131 11.27 -9.23 -19.96
N GLU A 132 10.59 -8.73 -18.92
CA GLU A 132 9.85 -9.54 -17.95
C GLU A 132 8.37 -9.71 -18.36
N PHE A 133 7.93 -9.05 -19.43
CA PHE A 133 6.53 -9.04 -19.82
C PHE A 133 6.18 -10.25 -20.69
N GLU A 134 5.44 -11.17 -20.09
CA GLU A 134 4.94 -12.36 -20.77
C GLU A 134 3.79 -12.02 -21.74
N THR A 135 3.70 -12.76 -22.82
CA THR A 135 2.66 -12.59 -23.85
C THR A 135 1.86 -13.86 -24.07
N GLY A 136 0.66 -13.73 -24.66
CA GLY A 136 -0.16 -14.87 -25.02
C GLY A 136 -0.85 -15.53 -23.82
N LEU A 137 -0.81 -16.87 -23.76
CA LEU A 137 -1.50 -17.66 -22.73
C LEU A 137 -0.96 -17.40 -21.33
N LEU A 138 0.35 -17.20 -21.19
CA LEU A 138 1.00 -16.91 -19.90
C LEU A 138 0.47 -15.61 -19.30
N LEU A 139 0.28 -14.57 -20.09
CA LEU A 139 -0.31 -13.30 -19.64
C LEU A 139 -1.71 -13.51 -19.07
N ALA A 140 -2.55 -14.33 -19.71
CA ALA A 140 -3.89 -14.63 -19.20
C ALA A 140 -3.84 -15.35 -17.85
N ILE A 141 -2.94 -16.31 -17.70
CA ILE A 141 -2.74 -17.04 -16.44
C ILE A 141 -2.26 -16.09 -15.34
N THR A 142 -1.26 -15.27 -15.62
CA THR A 142 -0.71 -14.29 -14.67
C THR A 142 -1.77 -13.27 -14.26
N TYR A 143 -2.64 -12.84 -15.18
CA TYR A 143 -3.75 -11.95 -14.86
C TYR A 143 -4.76 -12.59 -13.89
N VAL A 144 -5.13 -13.85 -14.11
CA VAL A 144 -6.03 -14.59 -13.21
C VAL A 144 -5.39 -14.75 -11.83
N LEU A 145 -4.09 -15.10 -11.77
CA LEU A 145 -3.35 -15.19 -10.52
C LEU A 145 -3.29 -13.85 -9.78
N ALA A 146 -3.13 -12.74 -10.50
CA ALA A 146 -3.13 -11.40 -9.93
C ALA A 146 -4.48 -11.06 -9.28
N ILE A 147 -5.62 -11.47 -9.88
CA ILE A 147 -6.95 -11.29 -9.30
C ILE A 147 -7.09 -12.12 -8.00
N VAL A 148 -6.63 -13.38 -8.01
CA VAL A 148 -6.67 -14.25 -6.82
C VAL A 148 -5.81 -13.66 -5.70
N ALA A 149 -4.60 -13.19 -6.04
CA ALA A 149 -3.70 -12.53 -5.10
C ALA A 149 -4.34 -11.25 -4.52
N PHE A 150 -5.03 -10.47 -5.34
CA PHE A 150 -5.77 -9.28 -4.89
C PHE A 150 -6.83 -9.61 -3.85
N ILE A 151 -7.67 -10.61 -4.12
CA ILE A 151 -8.74 -11.03 -3.21
C ILE A 151 -8.14 -11.50 -1.88
N THR A 152 -7.09 -12.32 -1.95
CA THR A 152 -6.38 -12.81 -0.76
C THR A 152 -5.79 -11.68 0.05
N PHE A 153 -5.15 -10.71 -0.62
CA PHE A 153 -4.60 -9.52 0.00
C PHE A 153 -5.68 -8.66 0.67
N ASP A 154 -6.85 -8.44 0.02
CA ASP A 154 -7.95 -7.69 0.62
C ASP A 154 -8.47 -8.33 1.91
N ILE A 155 -8.63 -9.65 1.92
CA ILE A 155 -9.06 -10.41 3.10
C ILE A 155 -8.00 -10.33 4.21
N ALA A 156 -6.73 -10.53 3.87
CA ALA A 156 -5.63 -10.44 4.81
C ALA A 156 -5.54 -9.03 5.44
N LEU A 157 -5.64 -7.99 4.62
CA LEU A 157 -5.62 -6.60 5.06
C LEU A 157 -6.77 -6.29 6.03
N SER A 158 -7.98 -6.80 5.76
CA SER A 158 -9.13 -6.63 6.65
C SER A 158 -8.89 -7.26 8.02
N LYS A 159 -8.35 -8.48 8.05
CA LYS A 159 -7.99 -9.18 9.30
C LYS A 159 -6.89 -8.45 10.07
N LEU A 160 -5.88 -7.94 9.37
CA LEU A 160 -4.78 -7.20 9.99
C LEU A 160 -5.23 -5.85 10.56
N ILE A 161 -6.15 -5.15 9.89
CA ILE A 161 -6.77 -3.93 10.42
C ILE A 161 -7.52 -4.25 11.72
N THR A 162 -8.31 -5.32 11.75
CA THR A 162 -9.02 -5.75 12.96
C THR A 162 -8.05 -6.09 14.09
N LEU A 163 -6.99 -6.83 13.80
CA LEU A 163 -5.94 -7.18 14.76
C LEU A 163 -5.21 -5.93 15.29
N TYR A 164 -4.96 -4.95 14.43
CA TYR A 164 -4.39 -3.67 14.83
C TYR A 164 -5.28 -2.97 15.88
N PHE A 165 -6.58 -2.86 15.63
CA PHE A 165 -7.51 -2.22 16.57
C PHE A 165 -7.63 -2.96 17.90
N VAL A 166 -7.68 -4.30 17.86
CA VAL A 166 -7.93 -5.12 19.06
C VAL A 166 -6.69 -5.26 19.92
N ARG A 167 -5.49 -5.35 19.33
CA ARG A 167 -4.29 -5.75 20.05
C ARG A 167 -3.15 -4.73 20.02
N ILE A 168 -2.90 -4.14 18.87
CA ILE A 168 -1.68 -3.35 18.63
C ILE A 168 -1.85 -1.90 19.08
N ARG A 169 -3.02 -1.31 18.85
CA ARG A 169 -3.30 0.10 19.15
C ARG A 169 -3.09 0.45 20.62
N ASP A 170 -3.54 -0.41 21.52
CA ASP A 170 -3.40 -0.20 22.97
C ASP A 170 -1.95 -0.38 23.46
N MET A 171 -1.16 -1.23 22.79
CA MET A 171 0.25 -1.46 23.12
C MET A 171 1.14 -0.29 22.70
N ILE A 172 0.95 0.22 21.48
CA ILE A 172 1.87 1.21 20.90
C ILE A 172 1.55 2.64 21.36
N LYS A 173 0.31 2.95 21.75
CA LYS A 173 -0.15 4.27 22.25
C LYS A 173 0.26 5.46 21.37
N ILE A 174 0.47 5.24 20.06
CA ILE A 174 0.89 6.28 19.11
C ILE A 174 -0.07 7.47 19.14
N TYR A 175 -1.36 7.21 19.26
CA TYR A 175 -2.40 8.25 19.38
C TYR A 175 -2.17 9.20 20.57
N LYS A 176 -1.57 8.70 21.65
CA LYS A 176 -1.26 9.50 22.86
C LYS A 176 -0.06 10.42 22.66
N PHE A 177 0.84 10.05 21.75
CA PHE A 177 2.00 10.86 21.39
C PHE A 177 1.65 11.95 20.35
N LEU A 178 0.65 11.71 19.50
CA LEU A 178 0.24 12.60 18.41
C LEU A 178 -0.70 13.74 18.86
N ASN A 179 -1.41 13.57 19.98
CA ASN A 179 -2.29 14.57 20.60
C ASN A 179 -1.59 15.36 21.71
#